data_3fe30e921472cc2dfb99d346cc1015d3
#
_entry.id   3fe30e921472cc2dfb99d346cc1015d3
#
_cell.length_a   1.000
_cell.length_b   1.000
_cell.length_c   1.000
_cell.angle_alpha   90.00
_cell.angle_beta   90.00
_cell.angle_gamma   90.00
#
_symmetry.space_group_name_H-M   'P 1'
#
loop_
_entity.id
_entity.type
_entity.pdbx_description
1 polymer ?
#
loop_
_entity_poly.entity_id
_entity_poly.type
_entity_poly.pdbx_seq_one_letter_code
_entity_poly.pdbx_strand_id
1 'polypeptide(L)'
;MNDVEEIKQRVDIVDLVGSYLPLKKAGSTHKGLCPFHSEKTPSFMVNPERQSFKCFGCNEGGDIFEFVMKIENLTFPEALHLLADKAGATLARQKGNYAPEKYAQQKDEKSTLYRINAFATQIFHTILLKQADAKTARDYLKQRGLSDATIAIFRIGYAPKNPLLAPLLAKHGMTPRDLDNAGQPDRFKDRIMFPIMDVLGNVAGFTGRSLGPLVQPKYYNTPETTIFHKGSLIYGLSQAKNAIKEHDCAVLVEGQMDVVLAHQSGVTNTVASSGTALTPAHLKTIGRYTKNCIFAFDMDSAGEKATRSAIHLALDAEMNASIATLPKPYKDAGEAIAVDPAIFITAIESAIPAMQWIITSETARVTGSAHGDSTYTPVQKKTIVQGVLPYLAKVTDSIERDEWVKILAGQVQTQESSIVLALTKFTNKQPSHPRLTEPIAQKHHHLTHDELLLGFLHRDDALKAKHSALYNRLQQEYTGNISDLTTAVDAYLSTVGQDNLQAEIDDLIARKHSEGHEAIKLSFAQRIAQAEREGNRELVKKLLAELHTQIADN
;
A
#
# COMPACT_ATOMS: atom_id res chain seq x y z
N MET A 1 -10.16 24.96 30.45
CA MET A 1 -10.74 23.74 29.89
C MET A 1 -9.58 23.00 29.23
N ASN A 2 -9.42 21.69 29.41
CA ASN A 2 -8.34 20.94 28.77
C ASN A 2 -8.71 20.77 27.29
N ASP A 3 -7.72 20.85 26.38
CA ASP A 3 -7.94 20.71 24.92
C ASP A 3 -8.77 19.47 24.56
N VAL A 4 -8.58 18.37 25.30
CA VAL A 4 -9.34 17.12 25.16
C VAL A 4 -10.84 17.32 25.47
N GLU A 5 -11.16 18.05 26.52
CA GLU A 5 -12.56 18.34 26.91
C GLU A 5 -13.23 19.28 25.93
N GLU A 6 -12.51 20.27 25.41
CA GLU A 6 -13.00 21.18 24.38
C GLU A 6 -13.34 20.44 23.09
N ILE A 7 -12.47 19.53 22.64
CA ILE A 7 -12.68 18.72 21.45
C ILE A 7 -13.87 17.76 21.65
N LYS A 8 -13.96 17.10 22.82
CA LYS A 8 -15.10 16.21 23.13
C LYS A 8 -16.46 16.93 23.13
N GLN A 9 -16.49 18.21 23.45
CA GLN A 9 -17.73 18.99 23.40
C GLN A 9 -18.13 19.43 21.98
N ARG A 10 -17.16 19.55 21.08
CA ARG A 10 -17.37 20.01 19.69
C ARG A 10 -17.55 18.90 18.67
N VAL A 11 -17.07 17.70 18.96
CA VAL A 11 -17.12 16.56 18.04
C VAL A 11 -18.10 15.51 18.57
N ASP A 12 -19.23 15.35 17.90
CA ASP A 12 -20.18 14.30 18.21
C ASP A 12 -19.68 12.95 17.72
N ILE A 13 -19.76 11.92 18.58
CA ILE A 13 -19.24 10.58 18.26
C ILE A 13 -20.04 9.89 17.16
N VAL A 14 -21.35 10.14 17.04
CA VAL A 14 -22.18 9.50 16.01
C VAL A 14 -21.80 10.06 14.64
N ASP A 15 -21.61 11.39 14.54
CA ASP A 15 -21.16 12.04 13.31
C ASP A 15 -19.76 11.62 12.93
N LEU A 16 -18.85 11.56 13.93
CA LEU A 16 -17.49 11.12 13.72
C LEU A 16 -17.45 9.68 13.19
N VAL A 17 -18.06 8.75 13.90
CA VAL A 17 -18.07 7.32 13.53
C VAL A 17 -18.84 7.12 12.23
N GLY A 18 -19.95 7.83 12.04
CA GLY A 18 -20.73 7.82 10.79
C GLY A 18 -19.94 8.27 9.56
N SER A 19 -18.88 9.08 9.76
CA SER A 19 -17.97 9.44 8.67
C SER A 19 -17.03 8.30 8.23
N TYR A 20 -16.93 7.22 9.02
CA TYR A 20 -16.09 6.05 8.75
C TYR A 20 -16.86 4.79 8.38
N LEU A 21 -18.05 4.60 8.96
CA LEU A 21 -18.86 3.41 8.73
C LEU A 21 -20.37 3.73 8.81
N PRO A 22 -21.21 2.97 8.09
CA PRO A 22 -22.66 3.15 8.15
C PRO A 22 -23.19 2.81 9.54
N LEU A 23 -23.96 3.74 10.13
CA LEU A 23 -24.64 3.54 11.40
C LEU A 23 -26.16 3.53 11.18
N LYS A 24 -26.85 2.56 11.78
CA LYS A 24 -28.32 2.52 11.83
C LYS A 24 -28.80 2.82 13.25
N LYS A 25 -29.81 3.66 13.40
CA LYS A 25 -30.42 3.96 14.70
C LYS A 25 -31.05 2.69 15.31
N ALA A 26 -30.75 2.41 16.56
CA ALA A 26 -31.25 1.26 17.31
C ALA A 26 -31.66 1.71 18.72
N GLY A 27 -32.89 2.20 18.87
CA GLY A 27 -33.39 2.82 20.09
C GLY A 27 -32.66 4.14 20.41
N SER A 28 -32.06 4.25 21.60
CA SER A 28 -31.25 5.40 22.04
C SER A 28 -29.80 5.36 21.56
N THR A 29 -29.38 4.29 20.86
CA THR A 29 -28.03 4.09 20.36
C THR A 29 -27.98 3.96 18.84
N HIS A 30 -26.78 3.90 18.26
CA HIS A 30 -26.56 3.60 16.85
C HIS A 30 -25.77 2.29 16.74
N LYS A 31 -26.06 1.47 15.73
CA LYS A 31 -25.48 0.15 15.52
C LYS A 31 -24.88 0.03 14.14
N GLY A 32 -23.69 -0.58 14.04
CA GLY A 32 -23.00 -0.85 12.78
C GLY A 32 -22.17 -2.13 12.85
N LEU A 33 -21.55 -2.50 11.71
CA LEU A 33 -20.53 -3.54 11.70
C LEU A 33 -19.24 -2.98 12.30
N CYS A 34 -18.54 -3.80 13.09
CA CYS A 34 -17.32 -3.36 13.75
C CYS A 34 -16.17 -3.15 12.74
N PRO A 35 -15.49 -2.00 12.76
CA PRO A 35 -14.37 -1.75 11.87
C PRO A 35 -13.06 -2.40 12.38
N PHE A 36 -13.06 -2.98 13.57
CA PHE A 36 -11.86 -3.51 14.23
C PHE A 36 -11.75 -5.04 14.15
N HIS A 37 -12.85 -5.75 13.84
CA HIS A 37 -12.84 -7.18 13.58
C HIS A 37 -13.86 -7.54 12.49
N SER A 38 -13.71 -8.71 11.88
CA SER A 38 -14.65 -9.20 10.85
C SER A 38 -15.88 -9.78 11.51
N GLU A 39 -17.08 -9.31 11.13
CA GLU A 39 -18.36 -9.82 11.62
C GLU A 39 -19.47 -9.68 10.55
N LYS A 40 -20.43 -10.60 10.58
CA LYS A 40 -21.60 -10.57 9.67
C LYS A 40 -22.82 -9.90 10.32
N THR A 41 -22.91 -9.94 11.64
CA THR A 41 -24.00 -9.32 12.41
C THR A 41 -23.47 -8.11 13.16
N PRO A 42 -24.13 -6.94 13.03
CA PRO A 42 -23.66 -5.73 13.69
C PRO A 42 -23.59 -5.90 15.21
N SER A 43 -22.40 -5.77 15.79
CA SER A 43 -22.17 -5.77 17.24
C SER A 43 -21.54 -4.47 17.77
N PHE A 44 -21.21 -3.53 16.86
CA PHE A 44 -20.63 -2.25 17.20
C PHE A 44 -21.74 -1.24 17.54
N MET A 45 -21.74 -0.74 18.77
CA MET A 45 -22.73 0.19 19.30
C MET A 45 -22.09 1.54 19.58
N VAL A 46 -22.76 2.62 19.19
CA VAL A 46 -22.39 4.01 19.49
C VAL A 46 -23.48 4.63 20.34
N ASN A 47 -23.12 5.15 21.51
CA ASN A 47 -24.03 5.79 22.43
C ASN A 47 -23.85 7.33 22.37
N PRO A 48 -24.81 8.08 21.84
CA PRO A 48 -24.72 9.54 21.73
C PRO A 48 -24.75 10.24 23.09
N GLU A 49 -25.47 9.71 24.08
CA GLU A 49 -25.54 10.34 25.41
C GLU A 49 -24.24 10.20 26.18
N ARG A 50 -23.58 9.05 26.06
CA ARG A 50 -22.30 8.77 26.72
C ARG A 50 -21.09 9.18 25.90
N GLN A 51 -21.30 9.64 24.66
CA GLN A 51 -20.22 9.95 23.70
C GLN A 51 -19.16 8.84 23.64
N SER A 52 -19.62 7.59 23.53
CA SER A 52 -18.76 6.42 23.57
C SER A 52 -19.23 5.32 22.60
N PHE A 53 -18.31 4.47 22.18
CA PHE A 53 -18.62 3.27 21.43
C PHE A 53 -18.24 2.00 22.22
N LYS A 54 -18.89 0.91 21.89
CA LYS A 54 -18.56 -0.43 22.40
C LYS A 54 -18.90 -1.48 21.35
N CYS A 55 -17.95 -2.34 21.04
CA CYS A 55 -18.18 -3.54 20.26
C CYS A 55 -18.39 -4.74 21.20
N PHE A 56 -19.51 -5.42 21.06
CA PHE A 56 -19.81 -6.63 21.86
C PHE A 56 -19.20 -7.90 21.24
N GLY A 57 -18.65 -7.83 20.01
CA GLY A 57 -17.94 -8.94 19.36
C GLY A 57 -16.48 -9.06 19.80
N CYS A 58 -15.70 -7.96 19.63
CA CYS A 58 -14.28 -7.96 19.97
C CYS A 58 -13.95 -7.22 21.28
N ASN A 59 -14.95 -6.77 22.01
CA ASN A 59 -14.83 -6.05 23.28
C ASN A 59 -14.11 -4.67 23.20
N GLU A 60 -13.83 -4.17 21.99
CA GLU A 60 -13.27 -2.84 21.81
C GLU A 60 -14.26 -1.75 22.19
N GLY A 61 -13.78 -0.68 22.80
CA GLY A 61 -14.60 0.43 23.24
C GLY A 61 -13.79 1.64 23.64
N GLY A 62 -14.46 2.79 23.75
CA GLY A 62 -13.82 4.04 24.10
C GLY A 62 -14.62 5.26 23.64
N ASP A 63 -13.97 6.41 23.64
CA ASP A 63 -14.51 7.66 23.13
C ASP A 63 -14.05 7.99 21.70
N ILE A 64 -14.19 9.25 21.29
CA ILE A 64 -13.77 9.72 19.96
C ILE A 64 -12.26 9.56 19.72
N PHE A 65 -11.44 9.66 20.78
CA PHE A 65 -9.99 9.53 20.67
C PHE A 65 -9.59 8.07 20.45
N GLU A 66 -10.08 7.14 21.30
CA GLU A 66 -9.82 5.71 21.12
C GLU A 66 -10.32 5.22 19.76
N PHE A 67 -11.48 5.72 19.31
CA PHE A 67 -11.99 5.37 18.00
C PHE A 67 -11.02 5.80 16.89
N VAL A 68 -10.61 7.07 16.89
CA VAL A 68 -9.72 7.61 15.85
C VAL A 68 -8.33 6.98 15.91
N MET A 69 -7.79 6.78 17.12
CA MET A 69 -6.50 6.11 17.31
C MET A 69 -6.49 4.72 16.66
N LYS A 70 -7.56 3.95 16.84
CA LYS A 70 -7.68 2.58 16.31
C LYS A 70 -7.99 2.54 14.82
N ILE A 71 -8.91 3.37 14.34
CA ILE A 71 -9.36 3.32 12.95
C ILE A 71 -8.31 3.87 11.98
N GLU A 72 -7.56 4.88 12.39
CA GLU A 72 -6.51 5.54 11.61
C GLU A 72 -5.11 5.03 11.97
N ASN A 73 -5.01 4.13 12.96
CA ASN A 73 -3.74 3.65 13.52
C ASN A 73 -2.84 4.80 13.99
N LEU A 74 -3.44 5.74 14.72
CA LEU A 74 -2.79 6.93 15.25
C LEU A 74 -2.45 6.77 16.72
N THR A 75 -1.48 7.55 17.16
CA THR A 75 -1.23 7.77 18.57
C THR A 75 -2.18 8.81 19.15
N PHE A 76 -2.31 8.88 20.47
CA PHE A 76 -3.19 9.87 21.12
C PHE A 76 -2.89 11.32 20.70
N PRO A 77 -1.62 11.79 20.63
CA PRO A 77 -1.33 13.13 20.15
C PRO A 77 -1.74 13.36 18.68
N GLU A 78 -1.57 12.37 17.80
CA GLU A 78 -2.00 12.47 16.41
C GLU A 78 -3.53 12.55 16.30
N ALA A 79 -4.24 11.72 17.08
CA ALA A 79 -5.71 11.77 17.17
C ALA A 79 -6.21 13.09 17.73
N LEU A 80 -5.52 13.66 18.75
CA LEU A 80 -5.83 14.96 19.33
C LEU A 80 -5.76 16.08 18.28
N HIS A 81 -4.73 16.12 17.46
CA HIS A 81 -4.60 17.10 16.40
C HIS A 81 -5.65 16.92 15.30
N LEU A 82 -5.87 15.69 14.86
CA LEU A 82 -6.88 15.40 13.85
C LEU A 82 -8.28 15.82 14.31
N LEU A 83 -8.60 15.53 15.55
CA LEU A 83 -9.90 15.91 16.13
C LEU A 83 -9.99 17.41 16.42
N ALA A 84 -8.89 18.07 16.78
CA ALA A 84 -8.82 19.52 16.93
C ALA A 84 -9.10 20.24 15.60
N ASP A 85 -8.47 19.78 14.52
CA ASP A 85 -8.70 20.31 13.17
C ASP A 85 -10.18 20.13 12.74
N LYS A 86 -10.75 18.95 13.01
CA LYS A 86 -12.17 18.70 12.75
C LYS A 86 -13.11 19.57 13.61
N ALA A 87 -12.72 19.84 14.86
CA ALA A 87 -13.47 20.66 15.80
C ALA A 87 -13.31 22.18 15.57
N GLY A 88 -12.37 22.59 14.70
CA GLY A 88 -11.96 24.00 14.59
C GLY A 88 -11.40 24.56 15.91
N ALA A 89 -10.77 23.69 16.72
CA ALA A 89 -10.20 24.05 18.01
C ALA A 89 -8.71 24.34 17.88
N THR A 90 -8.24 25.42 18.49
CA THR A 90 -6.81 25.76 18.56
C THR A 90 -6.23 25.12 19.81
N LEU A 91 -5.34 24.12 19.66
CA LEU A 91 -4.69 23.45 20.79
C LEU A 91 -3.79 24.43 21.54
N ALA A 92 -4.01 24.57 22.84
CA ALA A 92 -3.12 25.30 23.72
C ALA A 92 -1.80 24.51 23.84
N ARG A 93 -0.64 25.19 23.73
CA ARG A 93 0.67 24.59 23.93
C ARG A 93 0.76 24.04 25.36
N GLN A 94 0.42 22.79 25.58
CA GLN A 94 0.63 22.16 26.88
C GLN A 94 2.13 21.93 27.11
N LYS A 95 2.72 22.67 28.04
CA LYS A 95 3.92 22.29 28.79
C LYS A 95 3.54 21.16 29.77
N GLY A 96 3.38 19.95 29.25
CA GLY A 96 3.08 18.78 30.07
C GLY A 96 4.10 17.69 29.82
N ASN A 97 4.72 17.19 30.89
CA ASN A 97 5.68 16.08 30.97
C ASN A 97 5.13 14.72 30.45
N TYR A 98 4.66 14.66 29.23
CA TYR A 98 4.21 13.41 28.59
C TYR A 98 4.63 13.41 27.14
N ALA A 99 5.87 13.11 26.90
CA ALA A 99 6.40 12.40 25.75
C ALA A 99 7.93 12.40 25.83
N PRO A 100 8.59 11.27 25.68
CA PRO A 100 10.02 11.27 25.44
C PRO A 100 10.31 12.14 24.21
N GLU A 101 11.40 12.87 24.24
CA GLU A 101 11.89 13.74 23.15
C GLU A 101 11.85 13.05 21.78
N LYS A 102 12.02 11.74 21.72
CA LYS A 102 11.85 10.92 20.51
C LYS A 102 10.45 11.02 19.85
N TYR A 103 9.41 11.16 20.65
CA TYR A 103 8.02 11.19 20.14
C TYR A 103 7.67 12.54 19.53
N ALA A 104 8.09 13.62 20.17
CA ALA A 104 7.95 14.98 19.64
C ALA A 104 8.76 15.13 18.33
N GLN A 105 9.97 14.57 18.27
CA GLN A 105 10.80 14.57 17.07
C GLN A 105 10.17 13.81 15.90
N GLN A 106 9.63 12.60 16.13
CA GLN A 106 8.97 11.83 15.07
C GLN A 106 7.71 12.50 14.51
N LYS A 107 6.97 13.21 15.37
CA LYS A 107 5.78 13.96 14.95
C LYS A 107 6.14 15.20 14.14
N ASP A 108 7.12 15.97 14.58
CA ASP A 108 7.64 17.11 13.84
C ASP A 108 8.24 16.66 12.49
N GLU A 109 8.88 15.49 12.46
CA GLU A 109 9.41 14.88 11.25
C GLU A 109 8.30 14.54 10.26
N LYS A 110 7.30 13.72 10.63
CA LYS A 110 6.16 13.39 9.75
C LYS A 110 5.42 14.63 9.26
N SER A 111 5.14 15.57 10.15
CA SER A 111 4.50 16.84 9.79
C SER A 111 5.33 17.63 8.76
N THR A 112 6.64 17.66 8.94
CA THR A 112 7.57 18.30 8.00
C THR A 112 7.55 17.61 6.64
N LEU A 113 7.55 16.25 6.59
CA LEU A 113 7.48 15.50 5.34
C LEU A 113 6.17 15.76 4.58
N TYR A 114 5.04 15.78 5.26
CA TYR A 114 3.75 16.13 4.64
C TYR A 114 3.75 17.56 4.09
N ARG A 115 4.34 18.52 4.83
CA ARG A 115 4.46 19.93 4.37
C ARG A 115 5.33 20.02 3.12
N ILE A 116 6.45 19.30 3.05
CA ILE A 116 7.32 19.24 1.88
C ILE A 116 6.55 18.71 0.67
N ASN A 117 5.87 17.58 0.82
CA ASN A 117 5.11 16.96 -0.25
C ASN A 117 3.91 17.82 -0.69
N ALA A 118 3.22 18.49 0.22
CA ALA A 118 2.16 19.44 -0.10
C ALA A 118 2.69 20.63 -0.88
N PHE A 119 3.83 21.21 -0.47
CA PHE A 119 4.50 22.28 -1.17
C PHE A 119 4.97 21.86 -2.57
N ALA A 120 5.62 20.69 -2.69
CA ALA A 120 6.02 20.11 -3.96
C ALA A 120 4.83 19.92 -4.90
N THR A 121 3.70 19.41 -4.38
CA THR A 121 2.45 19.27 -5.13
C THR A 121 1.98 20.59 -5.69
N GLN A 122 1.95 21.64 -4.88
CA GLN A 122 1.51 22.98 -5.31
C GLN A 122 2.43 23.55 -6.39
N ILE A 123 3.75 23.37 -6.25
CA ILE A 123 4.73 23.83 -7.24
C ILE A 123 4.56 23.06 -8.55
N PHE A 124 4.56 21.73 -8.53
CA PHE A 124 4.40 20.90 -9.74
C PHE A 124 3.07 21.18 -10.45
N HIS A 125 1.98 21.36 -9.69
CA HIS A 125 0.68 21.72 -10.25
C HIS A 125 0.71 23.10 -10.92
N THR A 126 1.34 24.10 -10.26
CA THR A 126 1.50 25.45 -10.81
C THR A 126 2.33 25.43 -12.08
N ILE A 127 3.41 24.65 -12.12
CA ILE A 127 4.26 24.49 -13.30
C ILE A 127 3.45 23.89 -14.45
N LEU A 128 2.72 22.80 -14.19
CA LEU A 128 1.86 22.18 -15.20
C LEU A 128 0.91 23.19 -15.84
N LEU A 129 0.24 24.00 -15.01
CA LEU A 129 -0.79 24.92 -15.50
C LEU A 129 -0.22 26.17 -16.20
N LYS A 130 0.93 26.71 -15.73
CA LYS A 130 1.36 28.07 -16.09
C LYS A 130 2.65 28.15 -16.88
N GLN A 131 3.55 27.15 -16.80
CA GLN A 131 4.87 27.28 -17.42
C GLN A 131 4.92 26.72 -18.84
N ALA A 132 5.71 27.37 -19.70
CA ALA A 132 5.88 26.97 -21.09
C ALA A 132 6.51 25.58 -21.21
N ASP A 133 7.47 25.25 -20.36
CA ASP A 133 8.18 23.97 -20.35
C ASP A 133 7.25 22.75 -20.11
N ALA A 134 6.08 22.99 -19.51
CA ALA A 134 5.08 21.96 -19.29
C ALA A 134 4.13 21.74 -20.49
N LYS A 135 4.36 22.39 -21.63
CA LYS A 135 3.47 22.28 -22.81
C LYS A 135 3.28 20.82 -23.24
N THR A 136 4.36 20.06 -23.37
CA THR A 136 4.31 18.64 -23.76
C THR A 136 3.49 17.82 -22.77
N ALA A 137 3.60 18.10 -21.47
CA ALA A 137 2.82 17.41 -20.43
C ALA A 137 1.32 17.75 -20.54
N ARG A 138 0.98 19.04 -20.76
CA ARG A 138 -0.42 19.45 -20.99
C ARG A 138 -1.00 18.83 -22.25
N ASP A 139 -0.27 18.86 -23.36
CA ASP A 139 -0.70 18.28 -24.62
C ASP A 139 -0.95 16.77 -24.47
N TYR A 140 -0.06 16.07 -23.74
CA TYR A 140 -0.23 14.65 -23.41
C TYR A 140 -1.50 14.39 -22.59
N LEU A 141 -1.72 15.14 -21.49
CA LEU A 141 -2.91 14.98 -20.65
C LEU A 141 -4.21 15.26 -21.42
N LYS A 142 -4.18 16.28 -22.28
CA LYS A 142 -5.30 16.61 -23.18
C LYS A 142 -5.55 15.51 -24.20
N GLN A 143 -4.49 14.96 -24.82
CA GLN A 143 -4.60 13.82 -25.74
C GLN A 143 -5.18 12.58 -25.07
N ARG A 144 -4.87 12.40 -23.76
CA ARG A 144 -5.45 11.31 -22.93
C ARG A 144 -6.88 11.62 -22.46
N GLY A 145 -7.46 12.76 -22.86
CA GLY A 145 -8.84 13.13 -22.56
C GLY A 145 -9.07 13.76 -21.18
N LEU A 146 -8.03 14.15 -20.44
CA LEU A 146 -8.20 14.75 -19.11
C LEU A 146 -8.69 16.21 -19.21
N SER A 147 -9.70 16.54 -18.43
CA SER A 147 -10.20 17.91 -18.23
C SER A 147 -9.38 18.67 -17.19
N ASP A 148 -9.37 20.01 -17.30
CA ASP A 148 -8.70 20.86 -16.32
C ASP A 148 -9.31 20.70 -14.91
N ALA A 149 -10.61 20.46 -14.81
CA ALA A 149 -11.29 20.21 -13.54
C ALA A 149 -10.75 18.93 -12.86
N THR A 150 -10.57 17.86 -13.63
CA THR A 150 -10.02 16.59 -13.11
C THR A 150 -8.55 16.73 -12.73
N ILE A 151 -7.76 17.45 -13.54
CA ILE A 151 -6.36 17.78 -13.22
C ILE A 151 -6.28 18.52 -11.89
N ALA A 152 -7.20 19.45 -11.62
CA ALA A 152 -7.26 20.21 -10.36
C ALA A 152 -7.67 19.33 -9.16
N ILE A 153 -8.69 18.47 -9.31
CA ILE A 153 -9.16 17.57 -8.24
C ILE A 153 -8.04 16.63 -7.78
N PHE A 154 -7.32 16.03 -8.73
CA PHE A 154 -6.21 15.12 -8.44
C PHE A 154 -4.88 15.83 -8.21
N ARG A 155 -4.84 17.17 -8.31
CA ARG A 155 -3.64 18.01 -8.17
C ARG A 155 -2.48 17.52 -9.03
N ILE A 156 -2.80 17.04 -10.24
CA ILE A 156 -1.78 16.55 -11.19
C ILE A 156 -0.82 17.69 -11.52
N GLY A 157 0.48 17.39 -11.57
CA GLY A 157 1.52 18.37 -11.78
C GLY A 157 2.56 17.94 -12.83
N TYR A 158 3.59 18.74 -12.98
CA TYR A 158 4.74 18.44 -13.82
C TYR A 158 6.04 18.81 -13.10
N ALA A 159 6.93 17.83 -12.98
CA ALA A 159 8.28 18.01 -12.50
C ALA A 159 9.19 18.36 -13.70
N PRO A 160 9.80 19.55 -13.73
CA PRO A 160 10.65 20.00 -14.84
C PRO A 160 11.97 19.21 -14.88
N LYS A 161 12.72 19.37 -16.00
CA LYS A 161 14.02 18.71 -16.17
C LYS A 161 15.04 19.12 -15.11
N ASN A 162 15.01 20.39 -14.70
CA ASN A 162 15.92 20.93 -13.70
C ASN A 162 15.24 20.92 -12.32
N PRO A 163 15.85 20.35 -11.29
CA PRO A 163 15.37 20.40 -9.92
C PRO A 163 15.20 21.84 -9.44
N LEU A 164 14.13 22.12 -8.70
CA LEU A 164 13.85 23.48 -8.21
C LEU A 164 13.30 23.54 -6.79
N LEU A 165 12.92 22.41 -6.20
CA LEU A 165 12.30 22.39 -4.86
C LEU A 165 13.31 22.69 -3.76
N ALA A 166 14.52 22.15 -3.84
CA ALA A 166 15.54 22.33 -2.81
C ALA A 166 15.82 23.81 -2.48
N PRO A 167 16.12 24.70 -3.46
CA PRO A 167 16.34 26.13 -3.16
C PRO A 167 15.08 26.86 -2.69
N LEU A 168 13.88 26.41 -3.10
CA LEU A 168 12.62 27.00 -2.63
C LEU A 168 12.31 26.59 -1.21
N LEU A 169 12.48 25.33 -0.87
CA LEU A 169 12.21 24.78 0.47
C LEU A 169 13.22 25.29 1.51
N ALA A 170 14.48 25.53 1.10
CA ALA A 170 15.48 26.15 1.97
C ALA A 170 15.05 27.55 2.47
N LYS A 171 14.33 28.33 1.66
CA LYS A 171 13.75 29.63 2.07
C LYS A 171 12.67 29.48 3.17
N HIS A 172 12.10 28.28 3.31
CA HIS A 172 11.12 27.93 4.34
C HIS A 172 11.74 27.16 5.52
N GLY A 173 13.09 27.18 5.65
CA GLY A 173 13.82 26.55 6.74
C GLY A 173 13.92 25.02 6.66
N MET A 174 13.64 24.43 5.50
CA MET A 174 13.76 22.99 5.27
C MET A 174 15.16 22.66 4.76
N THR A 175 15.72 21.55 5.26
CA THR A 175 17.09 21.13 4.95
C THR A 175 17.12 20.12 3.80
N PRO A 176 18.27 19.89 3.15
CA PRO A 176 18.42 18.79 2.18
C PRO A 176 18.05 17.44 2.77
N ARG A 177 18.35 17.18 4.05
CA ARG A 177 17.98 15.95 4.75
C ARG A 177 16.46 15.78 4.86
N ASP A 178 15.71 16.86 5.07
CA ASP A 178 14.25 16.80 5.08
C ASP A 178 13.69 16.42 3.72
N LEU A 179 14.31 16.88 2.63
CA LEU A 179 13.94 16.47 1.27
C LEU A 179 14.24 14.98 1.03
N ASP A 180 15.39 14.50 1.50
CA ASP A 180 15.77 13.09 1.40
C ASP A 180 14.75 12.21 2.16
N ASN A 181 14.42 12.59 3.38
CA ASN A 181 13.43 11.89 4.21
C ASN A 181 12.01 11.94 3.61
N ALA A 182 11.67 12.98 2.83
CA ALA A 182 10.42 13.08 2.09
C ALA A 182 10.42 12.28 0.77
N GLY A 183 11.47 11.50 0.50
CA GLY A 183 11.62 10.68 -0.69
C GLY A 183 12.11 11.44 -1.91
N GLN A 184 12.83 12.56 -1.70
CA GLN A 184 13.48 13.38 -2.74
C GLN A 184 12.55 13.75 -3.89
N PRO A 185 11.53 14.58 -3.69
CA PRO A 185 10.60 14.94 -4.77
C PRO A 185 11.29 15.62 -5.96
N ASP A 186 12.49 16.21 -5.79
CA ASP A 186 13.34 16.75 -6.88
C ASP A 186 13.99 15.66 -7.77
N ARG A 187 13.91 14.39 -7.40
CA ARG A 187 14.40 13.28 -8.24
C ARG A 187 13.54 13.04 -9.49
N PHE A 188 12.29 13.46 -9.43
CA PHE A 188 11.40 13.38 -10.58
C PHE A 188 11.79 14.48 -11.58
N LYS A 189 12.23 14.06 -12.77
CA LYS A 189 12.66 14.96 -13.85
C LYS A 189 11.90 14.65 -15.11
N ASP A 190 11.35 15.69 -15.75
CA ASP A 190 10.58 15.58 -17.00
C ASP A 190 9.43 14.56 -16.90
N ARG A 191 8.63 14.65 -15.80
CA ARG A 191 7.57 13.70 -15.51
C ARG A 191 6.26 14.40 -15.15
N ILE A 192 5.15 13.80 -15.58
CA ILE A 192 3.83 14.14 -15.06
C ILE A 192 3.73 13.54 -13.65
N MET A 193 3.33 14.36 -12.69
CA MET A 193 3.29 14.04 -11.28
C MET A 193 1.87 13.74 -10.81
N PHE A 194 1.69 12.58 -10.22
CA PHE A 194 0.45 12.13 -9.58
C PHE A 194 0.70 12.06 -8.07
N PRO A 195 0.17 13.01 -7.28
CA PRO A 195 0.28 12.96 -5.83
C PRO A 195 -0.47 11.75 -5.27
N ILE A 196 0.18 10.97 -4.41
CA ILE A 196 -0.44 9.86 -3.68
C ILE A 196 -0.77 10.36 -2.28
N MET A 197 -2.06 10.32 -1.94
CA MET A 197 -2.58 10.82 -0.68
C MET A 197 -2.90 9.68 0.27
N ASP A 198 -2.71 9.93 1.56
CA ASP A 198 -3.27 9.09 2.61
C ASP A 198 -4.80 9.24 2.68
N VAL A 199 -5.45 8.48 3.55
CA VAL A 199 -6.91 8.52 3.73
C VAL A 199 -7.43 9.88 4.22
N LEU A 200 -6.57 10.69 4.83
CA LEU A 200 -6.89 12.04 5.32
C LEU A 200 -6.74 13.12 4.24
N GLY A 201 -6.12 12.79 3.10
CA GLY A 201 -5.86 13.72 2.00
C GLY A 201 -4.50 14.42 2.07
N ASN A 202 -3.62 14.00 3.01
CA ASN A 202 -2.25 14.49 3.04
C ASN A 202 -1.43 13.81 1.95
N VAL A 203 -0.55 14.54 1.29
CA VAL A 203 0.30 13.98 0.23
C VAL A 203 1.46 13.21 0.87
N ALA A 204 1.39 11.88 0.80
CA ALA A 204 2.43 11.00 1.32
C ALA A 204 3.63 10.87 0.36
N GLY A 205 3.39 10.96 -0.95
CA GLY A 205 4.42 10.85 -1.96
C GLY A 205 3.86 11.04 -3.37
N PHE A 206 4.58 10.56 -4.37
CA PHE A 206 4.27 10.79 -5.77
C PHE A 206 4.51 9.55 -6.62
N THR A 207 3.76 9.46 -7.71
CA THR A 207 4.12 8.69 -8.89
C THR A 207 4.43 9.67 -10.01
N GLY A 208 5.57 9.50 -10.68
CA GLY A 208 5.98 10.29 -11.83
C GLY A 208 5.95 9.49 -13.12
N ARG A 209 5.13 9.89 -14.10
CA ARG A 209 5.06 9.28 -15.43
C ARG A 209 5.99 9.98 -16.42
N SER A 210 6.84 9.23 -17.10
CA SER A 210 7.69 9.77 -18.18
C SER A 210 6.87 10.17 -19.40
N LEU A 211 7.29 11.25 -20.07
CA LEU A 211 6.69 11.73 -21.33
C LEU A 211 7.32 11.07 -22.57
N GLY A 212 8.59 10.66 -22.47
CA GLY A 212 9.29 10.03 -23.58
C GLY A 212 9.09 8.52 -23.61
N PRO A 213 8.91 7.92 -24.81
CA PRO A 213 8.71 6.46 -24.95
C PRO A 213 9.95 5.64 -24.57
N LEU A 214 11.14 6.25 -24.61
CA LEU A 214 12.43 5.60 -24.31
C LEU A 214 12.87 5.79 -22.86
N VAL A 215 12.16 6.60 -22.04
CA VAL A 215 12.54 6.89 -20.66
C VAL A 215 11.99 5.80 -19.74
N GLN A 216 12.86 4.94 -19.24
CA GLN A 216 12.50 3.90 -18.27
C GLN A 216 12.84 4.35 -16.83
N PRO A 217 12.08 3.91 -15.84
CA PRO A 217 10.79 3.26 -15.96
C PRO A 217 9.69 4.24 -16.38
N LYS A 218 8.67 3.74 -17.08
CA LYS A 218 7.49 4.53 -17.51
C LYS A 218 6.83 5.24 -16.32
N TYR A 219 6.65 4.53 -15.22
CA TYR A 219 6.19 5.05 -13.93
C TYR A 219 7.29 4.86 -12.89
N TYR A 220 7.49 5.87 -12.08
CA TYR A 220 8.47 5.90 -11.01
C TYR A 220 7.80 6.42 -9.74
N ASN A 221 7.90 5.68 -8.65
CA ASN A 221 7.27 6.03 -7.38
C ASN A 221 8.28 6.64 -6.40
N THR A 222 7.80 7.44 -5.47
CA THR A 222 8.53 7.81 -4.26
C THR A 222 9.08 6.54 -3.60
N PRO A 223 10.34 6.52 -3.12
CA PRO A 223 10.85 5.40 -2.33
C PRO A 223 10.10 5.27 -1.00
N GLU A 224 10.28 4.14 -0.30
CA GLU A 224 9.73 3.97 1.04
C GLU A 224 10.23 5.07 1.98
N THR A 225 9.30 5.66 2.74
CA THR A 225 9.58 6.69 3.77
C THR A 225 8.71 6.44 4.99
N THR A 226 8.88 7.24 6.05
CA THR A 226 8.04 7.12 7.26
C THR A 226 6.56 7.46 7.02
N ILE A 227 6.23 8.11 5.89
CA ILE A 227 4.86 8.47 5.50
C ILE A 227 4.41 7.82 4.18
N PHE A 228 5.30 7.17 3.44
CA PHE A 228 4.99 6.53 2.16
C PHE A 228 5.34 5.05 2.19
N HIS A 229 4.31 4.22 2.19
CA HIS A 229 4.43 2.76 2.15
C HIS A 229 3.62 2.22 0.98
N LYS A 230 4.31 1.78 -0.08
CA LYS A 230 3.68 1.29 -1.32
C LYS A 230 2.68 0.17 -1.09
N GLY A 231 2.98 -0.70 -0.14
CA GLY A 231 2.13 -1.86 0.17
C GLY A 231 0.84 -1.52 0.94
N SER A 232 0.60 -0.27 1.34
CA SER A 232 -0.58 0.12 2.10
C SER A 232 -1.31 1.35 1.55
N LEU A 233 -0.65 2.18 0.75
CA LEU A 233 -1.25 3.36 0.14
C LEU A 233 -2.01 3.02 -1.13
N ILE A 234 -3.23 3.53 -1.25
CA ILE A 234 -4.13 3.31 -2.38
C ILE A 234 -4.35 4.64 -3.09
N TYR A 235 -4.00 4.70 -4.37
CA TYR A 235 -4.22 5.90 -5.17
C TYR A 235 -5.71 6.16 -5.40
N GLY A 236 -6.13 7.40 -5.22
CA GLY A 236 -7.53 7.81 -5.39
C GLY A 236 -8.42 7.56 -4.16
N LEU A 237 -7.95 6.83 -3.12
CA LEU A 237 -8.80 6.48 -1.98
C LEU A 237 -9.32 7.71 -1.21
N SER A 238 -8.50 8.74 -1.05
CA SER A 238 -8.91 9.99 -0.41
C SER A 238 -10.10 10.63 -1.12
N GLN A 239 -10.14 10.55 -2.44
CA GLN A 239 -11.23 11.07 -3.28
C GLN A 239 -12.42 10.10 -3.33
N ALA A 240 -12.15 8.79 -3.40
CA ALA A 240 -13.14 7.74 -3.62
C ALA A 240 -13.92 7.31 -2.37
N LYS A 241 -13.37 7.50 -1.16
CA LYS A 241 -13.88 6.89 0.08
C LYS A 241 -15.38 7.14 0.36
N ASN A 242 -15.89 8.31 0.02
CA ASN A 242 -17.31 8.63 0.21
C ASN A 242 -18.18 7.91 -0.82
N ALA A 243 -17.77 7.90 -2.10
CA ALA A 243 -18.45 7.16 -3.16
C ALA A 243 -18.40 5.64 -2.93
N ILE A 244 -17.29 5.10 -2.42
CA ILE A 244 -17.19 3.69 -2.02
C ILE A 244 -18.24 3.34 -0.96
N LYS A 245 -18.44 4.20 0.04
CA LYS A 245 -19.48 3.99 1.07
C LYS A 245 -20.89 4.10 0.50
N GLU A 246 -21.13 5.11 -0.35
CA GLU A 246 -22.43 5.38 -0.96
C GLU A 246 -22.87 4.24 -1.88
N HIS A 247 -21.96 3.75 -2.73
CA HIS A 247 -22.23 2.64 -3.63
C HIS A 247 -22.04 1.26 -2.98
N ASP A 248 -21.56 1.23 -1.73
CA ASP A 248 -21.14 0.00 -1.02
C ASP A 248 -20.26 -0.91 -1.89
N CYS A 249 -19.38 -0.32 -2.69
CA CYS A 249 -18.51 -1.04 -3.62
C CYS A 249 -17.26 -0.22 -3.96
N ALA A 250 -16.09 -0.86 -4.00
CA ALA A 250 -14.85 -0.30 -4.50
C ALA A 250 -14.50 -0.90 -5.87
N VAL A 251 -14.20 -0.05 -6.86
CA VAL A 251 -13.68 -0.48 -8.17
C VAL A 251 -12.16 -0.36 -8.16
N LEU A 252 -11.46 -1.46 -8.41
CA LEU A 252 -10.00 -1.52 -8.43
C LEU A 252 -9.48 -1.67 -9.84
N VAL A 253 -8.66 -0.71 -10.27
CA VAL A 253 -7.92 -0.71 -11.54
C VAL A 253 -6.41 -0.76 -11.27
N GLU A 254 -5.57 -0.92 -12.31
CA GLU A 254 -4.12 -1.03 -12.11
C GLU A 254 -3.42 0.31 -11.98
N GLY A 255 -3.81 1.31 -12.78
CA GLY A 255 -3.06 2.53 -12.99
C GLY A 255 -3.71 3.81 -12.47
N GLN A 256 -2.86 4.83 -12.25
CA GLN A 256 -3.31 6.16 -11.83
C GLN A 256 -4.18 6.84 -12.89
N MET A 257 -3.85 6.66 -14.17
CA MET A 257 -4.60 7.25 -15.28
C MET A 257 -6.01 6.67 -15.36
N ASP A 258 -6.14 5.37 -15.12
CA ASP A 258 -7.44 4.69 -15.13
C ASP A 258 -8.35 5.21 -14.02
N VAL A 259 -7.79 5.42 -12.81
CA VAL A 259 -8.52 6.05 -11.70
C VAL A 259 -8.99 7.46 -12.08
N VAL A 260 -8.09 8.29 -12.60
CA VAL A 260 -8.40 9.70 -12.91
C VAL A 260 -9.47 9.79 -14.00
N LEU A 261 -9.37 8.96 -15.04
CA LEU A 261 -10.35 8.90 -16.12
C LEU A 261 -11.70 8.30 -15.65
N ALA A 262 -11.67 7.27 -14.80
CA ALA A 262 -12.88 6.70 -14.20
C ALA A 262 -13.63 7.74 -13.35
N HIS A 263 -12.92 8.49 -12.51
CA HIS A 263 -13.54 9.58 -11.73
C HIS A 263 -14.13 10.66 -12.65
N GLN A 264 -13.43 11.03 -13.72
CA GLN A 264 -13.93 11.99 -14.70
C GLN A 264 -15.21 11.51 -15.39
N SER A 265 -15.36 10.21 -15.62
CA SER A 265 -16.54 9.59 -16.23
C SER A 265 -17.69 9.32 -15.25
N GLY A 266 -17.52 9.69 -13.96
CA GLY A 266 -18.55 9.52 -12.94
C GLY A 266 -18.40 8.25 -12.09
N VAL A 267 -17.46 7.33 -12.40
CA VAL A 267 -17.18 6.14 -11.57
C VAL A 267 -16.21 6.53 -10.45
N THR A 268 -16.70 7.32 -9.49
CA THR A 268 -15.88 7.99 -8.46
C THR A 268 -15.47 7.08 -7.30
N ASN A 269 -15.98 5.86 -7.23
CA ASN A 269 -15.55 4.82 -6.28
C ASN A 269 -14.36 3.98 -6.78
N THR A 270 -13.62 4.48 -7.79
CA THR A 270 -12.46 3.79 -8.40
C THR A 270 -11.16 4.16 -7.69
N VAL A 271 -10.32 3.15 -7.45
CA VAL A 271 -9.00 3.25 -6.79
C VAL A 271 -7.97 2.33 -7.47
N ALA A 272 -6.67 2.54 -7.20
CA ALA A 272 -5.59 1.68 -7.72
C ALA A 272 -4.50 1.42 -6.69
N SER A 273 -3.81 0.28 -6.85
CA SER A 273 -2.58 -0.06 -6.08
C SER A 273 -1.32 0.66 -6.55
N SER A 274 -1.41 1.42 -7.66
CA SER A 274 -0.37 2.36 -8.15
C SER A 274 0.96 1.73 -8.57
N GLY A 275 0.90 0.72 -9.44
CA GLY A 275 2.10 0.08 -10.02
C GLY A 275 2.82 -0.84 -9.04
N THR A 276 2.11 -1.32 -8.03
CA THR A 276 2.49 -2.44 -7.18
C THR A 276 1.40 -3.51 -7.24
N ALA A 277 1.75 -4.76 -6.98
CA ALA A 277 0.73 -5.80 -6.81
C ALA A 277 -0.21 -5.43 -5.64
N LEU A 278 -1.47 -5.83 -5.75
CA LEU A 278 -2.43 -5.70 -4.65
C LEU A 278 -1.93 -6.48 -3.42
N THR A 279 -2.11 -5.92 -2.23
CA THR A 279 -1.65 -6.52 -0.97
C THR A 279 -2.80 -6.75 0.00
N PRO A 280 -2.62 -7.62 1.03
CA PRO A 280 -3.59 -7.74 2.13
C PRO A 280 -3.87 -6.43 2.86
N ALA A 281 -2.86 -5.54 2.99
CA ALA A 281 -3.03 -4.25 3.63
C ALA A 281 -3.92 -3.29 2.81
N HIS A 282 -3.84 -3.33 1.47
CA HIS A 282 -4.75 -2.60 0.59
C HIS A 282 -6.19 -3.05 0.81
N LEU A 283 -6.48 -4.35 0.76
CA LEU A 283 -7.82 -4.89 0.98
C LEU A 283 -8.33 -4.63 2.40
N LYS A 284 -7.47 -4.74 3.41
CA LYS A 284 -7.81 -4.36 4.79
C LYS A 284 -8.22 -2.88 4.88
N THR A 285 -7.56 -2.00 4.15
CA THR A 285 -7.89 -0.57 4.11
C THR A 285 -9.23 -0.33 3.41
N ILE A 286 -9.48 -0.96 2.25
CA ILE A 286 -10.76 -0.89 1.53
C ILE A 286 -11.88 -1.50 2.37
N GLY A 287 -11.63 -2.62 3.04
CA GLY A 287 -12.58 -3.32 3.89
C GLY A 287 -13.13 -2.52 5.08
N ARG A 288 -12.53 -1.37 5.40
CA ARG A 288 -13.09 -0.38 6.34
C ARG A 288 -14.29 0.38 5.79
N TYR A 289 -14.42 0.43 4.45
CA TYR A 289 -15.45 1.22 3.76
C TYR A 289 -16.53 0.34 3.16
N THR A 290 -16.15 -0.83 2.61
CA THR A 290 -17.07 -1.80 1.99
C THR A 290 -16.47 -3.20 2.01
N LYS A 291 -17.32 -4.22 1.95
CA LYS A 291 -16.91 -5.62 1.71
C LYS A 291 -17.00 -6.01 0.23
N ASN A 292 -17.53 -5.16 -0.62
CA ASN A 292 -17.76 -5.43 -2.03
C ASN A 292 -16.67 -4.76 -2.88
N CYS A 293 -16.06 -5.50 -3.79
CA CYS A 293 -15.08 -4.97 -4.70
C CYS A 293 -15.23 -5.52 -6.12
N ILE A 294 -14.94 -4.69 -7.10
CA ILE A 294 -14.89 -5.07 -8.51
C ILE A 294 -13.45 -4.86 -8.99
N PHE A 295 -12.82 -5.92 -9.50
CA PHE A 295 -11.52 -5.83 -10.15
C PHE A 295 -11.72 -5.59 -11.65
N ALA A 296 -11.19 -4.50 -12.16
CA ALA A 296 -11.19 -4.10 -13.57
C ALA A 296 -9.74 -3.91 -14.03
N PHE A 297 -8.95 -5.00 -14.00
CA PHE A 297 -7.55 -5.01 -14.36
C PHE A 297 -7.34 -5.15 -15.87
N ASP A 298 -6.11 -4.96 -16.33
CA ASP A 298 -5.76 -5.00 -17.75
C ASP A 298 -6.10 -6.35 -18.39
N MET A 299 -6.48 -6.34 -19.66
CA MET A 299 -6.96 -7.52 -20.40
C MET A 299 -5.82 -8.33 -21.03
N ASP A 300 -4.59 -8.15 -20.57
CA ASP A 300 -3.43 -8.92 -21.01
C ASP A 300 -3.09 -10.08 -20.06
N SER A 301 -2.03 -10.84 -20.37
CA SER A 301 -1.62 -11.99 -19.57
C SER A 301 -1.09 -11.61 -18.19
N ALA A 302 -0.58 -10.39 -18.02
CA ALA A 302 -0.12 -9.88 -16.72
C ALA A 302 -1.33 -9.52 -15.86
N GLY A 303 -2.31 -8.81 -16.42
CA GLY A 303 -3.57 -8.47 -15.76
C GLY A 303 -4.39 -9.70 -15.38
N GLU A 304 -4.40 -10.77 -16.21
CA GLU A 304 -5.03 -12.04 -15.81
C GLU A 304 -4.38 -12.64 -14.55
N LYS A 305 -3.04 -12.65 -14.49
CA LYS A 305 -2.31 -13.12 -13.31
C LYS A 305 -2.59 -12.22 -12.09
N ALA A 306 -2.63 -10.90 -12.28
CA ALA A 306 -2.98 -9.94 -11.23
C ALA A 306 -4.41 -10.17 -10.72
N THR A 307 -5.38 -10.41 -11.60
CA THR A 307 -6.77 -10.75 -11.27
C THR A 307 -6.85 -12.03 -10.43
N ARG A 308 -6.16 -13.09 -10.82
CA ARG A 308 -6.11 -14.36 -10.07
C ARG A 308 -5.53 -14.17 -8.67
N SER A 309 -4.44 -13.41 -8.56
CA SER A 309 -3.83 -13.06 -7.27
C SER A 309 -4.78 -12.21 -6.42
N ALA A 310 -5.44 -11.22 -7.00
CA ALA A 310 -6.41 -10.37 -6.32
C ALA A 310 -7.61 -11.15 -5.78
N ILE A 311 -8.13 -12.13 -6.55
CA ILE A 311 -9.21 -13.03 -6.10
C ILE A 311 -8.76 -13.83 -4.87
N HIS A 312 -7.54 -14.39 -4.87
CA HIS A 312 -7.01 -15.10 -3.70
C HIS A 312 -6.98 -14.21 -2.46
N LEU A 313 -6.49 -12.97 -2.61
CA LEU A 313 -6.40 -12.01 -1.50
C LEU A 313 -7.79 -11.57 -1.03
N ALA A 314 -8.75 -11.38 -1.95
CA ALA A 314 -10.11 -11.00 -1.61
C ALA A 314 -10.83 -12.10 -0.82
N LEU A 315 -10.68 -13.37 -1.22
CA LEU A 315 -11.22 -14.52 -0.49
C LEU A 315 -10.60 -14.62 0.91
N ASP A 316 -9.27 -14.43 1.05
CA ASP A 316 -8.59 -14.42 2.36
C ASP A 316 -9.05 -13.26 3.26
N ALA A 317 -9.45 -12.13 2.67
CA ALA A 317 -9.99 -10.96 3.38
C ALA A 317 -11.52 -11.03 3.60
N GLU A 318 -12.17 -12.12 3.20
CA GLU A 318 -13.63 -12.31 3.25
C GLU A 318 -14.37 -11.14 2.57
N MET A 319 -13.89 -10.74 1.37
CA MET A 319 -14.51 -9.72 0.53
C MET A 319 -15.30 -10.35 -0.61
N ASN A 320 -16.44 -9.75 -0.94
CA ASN A 320 -17.25 -10.11 -2.09
C ASN A 320 -16.62 -9.51 -3.34
N ALA A 321 -15.89 -10.31 -4.10
CA ALA A 321 -15.19 -9.86 -5.28
C ALA A 321 -15.96 -10.20 -6.56
N SER A 322 -16.01 -9.24 -7.49
CA SER A 322 -16.50 -9.42 -8.86
C SER A 322 -15.44 -8.96 -9.85
N ILE A 323 -15.51 -9.46 -11.08
CA ILE A 323 -14.57 -9.16 -12.15
C ILE A 323 -15.32 -8.44 -13.26
N ALA A 324 -14.88 -7.22 -13.57
CA ALA A 324 -15.31 -6.50 -14.76
C ALA A 324 -14.36 -6.83 -15.93
N THR A 325 -14.93 -7.28 -17.03
CA THR A 325 -14.18 -7.62 -18.24
C THR A 325 -14.49 -6.62 -19.34
N LEU A 326 -13.48 -5.93 -19.85
CA LEU A 326 -13.66 -5.00 -20.95
C LEU A 326 -13.88 -5.75 -22.29
N PRO A 327 -14.76 -5.25 -23.16
CA PRO A 327 -14.92 -5.84 -24.49
C PRO A 327 -13.67 -5.58 -25.35
N LYS A 328 -13.32 -6.51 -26.22
CA LYS A 328 -12.26 -6.27 -27.21
C LYS A 328 -12.67 -5.12 -28.15
N PRO A 329 -11.74 -4.24 -28.57
CA PRO A 329 -10.27 -4.39 -28.50
C PRO A 329 -9.59 -3.73 -27.31
N TYR A 330 -10.32 -3.20 -26.33
CA TYR A 330 -9.78 -2.40 -25.23
C TYR A 330 -8.91 -3.24 -24.29
N LYS A 331 -7.76 -2.69 -23.91
CA LYS A 331 -6.78 -3.36 -23.04
C LYS A 331 -6.90 -2.93 -21.59
N ASP A 332 -7.18 -1.65 -21.34
CA ASP A 332 -7.28 -1.06 -20.01
C ASP A 332 -8.51 -0.13 -19.92
N ALA A 333 -8.88 0.23 -18.69
CA ALA A 333 -10.00 1.13 -18.42
C ALA A 333 -9.82 2.50 -19.10
N GLY A 334 -8.58 3.01 -19.13
CA GLY A 334 -8.26 4.30 -19.73
C GLY A 334 -8.51 4.33 -21.24
N GLU A 335 -8.18 3.25 -21.96
CA GLU A 335 -8.48 3.14 -23.41
C GLU A 335 -9.99 3.11 -23.67
N ALA A 336 -10.72 2.31 -22.88
CA ALA A 336 -12.17 2.20 -23.03
C ALA A 336 -12.87 3.55 -22.75
N ILE A 337 -12.53 4.20 -21.65
CA ILE A 337 -13.11 5.50 -21.26
C ILE A 337 -12.76 6.61 -22.26
N ALA A 338 -11.56 6.61 -22.81
CA ALA A 338 -11.14 7.61 -23.79
C ALA A 338 -11.95 7.53 -25.11
N VAL A 339 -12.49 6.36 -25.45
CA VAL A 339 -13.36 6.18 -26.60
C VAL A 339 -14.81 6.49 -26.25
N ASP A 340 -15.34 5.84 -25.21
CA ASP A 340 -16.68 6.07 -24.70
C ASP A 340 -16.74 5.61 -23.23
N PRO A 341 -16.98 6.51 -22.28
CA PRO A 341 -17.15 6.18 -20.86
C PRO A 341 -18.20 5.08 -20.60
N ALA A 342 -19.24 5.00 -21.42
CA ALA A 342 -20.30 3.99 -21.29
C ALA A 342 -19.76 2.56 -21.37
N ILE A 343 -18.66 2.33 -22.10
CA ILE A 343 -18.04 1.01 -22.22
C ILE A 343 -17.54 0.52 -20.85
N PHE A 344 -16.83 1.40 -20.11
CA PHE A 344 -16.33 1.07 -18.78
C PHE A 344 -17.44 0.93 -17.76
N ILE A 345 -18.43 1.84 -17.79
CA ILE A 345 -19.60 1.78 -16.90
C ILE A 345 -20.36 0.47 -17.11
N THR A 346 -20.64 0.09 -18.36
CA THR A 346 -21.31 -1.18 -18.66
C THR A 346 -20.50 -2.40 -18.21
N ALA A 347 -19.16 -2.36 -18.35
CA ALA A 347 -18.29 -3.43 -17.85
C ALA A 347 -18.36 -3.58 -16.33
N ILE A 348 -18.44 -2.47 -15.58
CA ILE A 348 -18.62 -2.48 -14.13
C ILE A 348 -20.00 -3.02 -13.74
N GLU A 349 -21.07 -2.57 -14.41
CA GLU A 349 -22.43 -3.02 -14.15
C GLU A 349 -22.67 -4.49 -14.50
N SER A 350 -21.96 -5.01 -15.49
CA SER A 350 -22.00 -6.42 -15.92
C SER A 350 -20.93 -7.30 -15.25
N ALA A 351 -20.26 -6.81 -14.21
CA ALA A 351 -19.23 -7.55 -13.49
C ALA A 351 -19.79 -8.86 -12.93
N ILE A 352 -19.07 -9.95 -13.15
CA ILE A 352 -19.47 -11.29 -12.69
C ILE A 352 -18.74 -11.67 -11.39
N PRO A 353 -19.34 -12.49 -10.52
CA PRO A 353 -18.68 -12.97 -9.31
C PRO A 353 -17.33 -13.61 -9.61
N ALA A 354 -16.33 -13.36 -8.75
CA ALA A 354 -14.96 -13.85 -8.95
C ALA A 354 -14.88 -15.38 -9.11
N MET A 355 -15.67 -16.14 -8.36
CA MET A 355 -15.72 -17.60 -8.49
C MET A 355 -16.29 -18.05 -9.84
N GLN A 356 -17.30 -17.36 -10.36
CA GLN A 356 -17.83 -17.61 -11.70
C GLN A 356 -16.76 -17.34 -12.77
N TRP A 357 -16.02 -16.24 -12.62
CA TRP A 357 -14.91 -15.90 -13.50
C TRP A 357 -13.81 -16.97 -13.48
N ILE A 358 -13.43 -17.48 -12.29
CA ILE A 358 -12.44 -18.56 -12.14
C ILE A 358 -12.91 -19.83 -12.86
N ILE A 359 -14.17 -20.26 -12.65
CA ILE A 359 -14.73 -21.46 -13.28
C ILE A 359 -14.69 -21.32 -14.82
N THR A 360 -15.13 -20.17 -15.34
CA THR A 360 -15.15 -19.87 -16.77
C THR A 360 -13.74 -19.80 -17.37
N SER A 361 -12.82 -19.11 -16.68
CA SER A 361 -11.43 -18.95 -17.09
C SER A 361 -10.67 -20.27 -17.09
N GLU A 362 -10.85 -21.14 -16.07
CA GLU A 362 -10.24 -22.47 -16.04
C GLU A 362 -10.81 -23.38 -17.13
N THR A 363 -12.11 -23.28 -17.40
CA THR A 363 -12.75 -24.01 -18.50
C THR A 363 -12.16 -23.58 -19.83
N ALA A 364 -12.09 -22.28 -20.10
CA ALA A 364 -11.51 -21.73 -21.34
C ALA A 364 -10.04 -22.12 -21.51
N ARG A 365 -9.25 -22.10 -20.44
CA ARG A 365 -7.82 -22.47 -20.46
C ARG A 365 -7.62 -23.93 -20.87
N VAL A 366 -8.50 -24.84 -20.45
CA VAL A 366 -8.39 -26.27 -20.72
C VAL A 366 -9.00 -26.68 -22.07
N THR A 367 -10.05 -25.99 -22.50
CA THR A 367 -10.85 -26.38 -23.68
C THR A 367 -10.68 -25.47 -24.89
N GLY A 368 -10.07 -24.28 -24.67
CA GLY A 368 -9.99 -23.23 -25.70
C GLY A 368 -11.28 -22.43 -25.88
N SER A 369 -12.36 -22.74 -25.14
CA SER A 369 -13.66 -22.05 -25.21
C SER A 369 -14.24 -21.83 -23.80
N ALA A 370 -14.77 -20.63 -23.55
CA ALA A 370 -15.44 -20.30 -22.30
C ALA A 370 -16.82 -20.98 -22.16
N HIS A 371 -17.46 -21.30 -23.27
CA HIS A 371 -18.74 -21.98 -23.32
C HIS A 371 -18.52 -23.35 -23.96
N GLY A 372 -18.57 -24.42 -23.15
CA GLY A 372 -18.37 -25.75 -23.62
C GLY A 372 -19.64 -26.28 -24.33
N ASP A 373 -19.62 -26.30 -25.63
CA ASP A 373 -20.60 -27.04 -26.45
C ASP A 373 -20.26 -28.53 -26.56
N SER A 374 -19.28 -29.02 -25.82
CA SER A 374 -18.73 -30.36 -25.98
C SER A 374 -18.69 -31.13 -24.68
N THR A 375 -18.89 -32.41 -24.74
CA THR A 375 -18.63 -33.34 -23.65
C THR A 375 -17.14 -33.30 -23.28
N TYR A 376 -16.80 -32.80 -22.11
CA TYR A 376 -15.42 -32.78 -21.61
C TYR A 376 -14.89 -34.21 -21.41
N THR A 377 -13.65 -34.44 -21.81
CA THR A 377 -12.96 -35.68 -21.46
C THR A 377 -12.74 -35.78 -19.94
N PRO A 378 -12.61 -36.99 -19.36
CA PRO A 378 -12.32 -37.16 -17.95
C PRO A 378 -11.09 -36.39 -17.46
N VAL A 379 -10.06 -36.26 -18.32
CA VAL A 379 -8.83 -35.52 -18.02
C VAL A 379 -9.12 -34.01 -17.95
N GLN A 380 -9.88 -33.47 -18.90
CA GLN A 380 -10.28 -32.08 -18.92
C GLN A 380 -11.10 -31.71 -17.67
N LYS A 381 -12.12 -32.53 -17.35
CA LYS A 381 -12.93 -32.36 -16.13
C LYS A 381 -12.06 -32.29 -14.88
N LYS A 382 -11.13 -33.24 -14.72
CA LYS A 382 -10.18 -33.28 -13.61
C LYS A 382 -9.31 -32.03 -13.58
N THR A 383 -8.77 -31.58 -14.71
CA THR A 383 -7.88 -30.42 -14.78
C THR A 383 -8.63 -29.13 -14.44
N ILE A 384 -9.84 -28.93 -14.93
CA ILE A 384 -10.69 -27.77 -14.60
C ILE A 384 -10.96 -27.75 -13.10
N VAL A 385 -11.44 -28.86 -12.53
CA VAL A 385 -11.73 -28.96 -11.09
C VAL A 385 -10.48 -28.63 -10.27
N GLN A 386 -9.34 -29.22 -10.61
CA GLN A 386 -8.07 -28.95 -9.89
C GLN A 386 -7.66 -27.48 -9.93
N GLY A 387 -7.93 -26.76 -11.03
CA GLY A 387 -7.66 -25.32 -11.15
C GLY A 387 -8.59 -24.46 -10.29
N VAL A 388 -9.82 -24.91 -10.01
CA VAL A 388 -10.82 -24.18 -9.20
C VAL A 388 -10.67 -24.46 -7.71
N LEU A 389 -10.26 -25.67 -7.31
CA LEU A 389 -10.19 -26.08 -5.88
C LEU A 389 -9.43 -25.12 -4.96
N PRO A 390 -8.29 -24.49 -5.36
CA PRO A 390 -7.57 -23.54 -4.50
C PRO A 390 -8.40 -22.32 -4.08
N TYR A 391 -9.32 -21.89 -4.93
CA TYR A 391 -10.24 -20.78 -4.67
C TYR A 391 -11.45 -21.25 -3.87
N LEU A 392 -12.05 -22.36 -4.26
CA LEU A 392 -13.21 -22.94 -3.61
C LEU A 392 -12.93 -23.30 -2.14
N ALA A 393 -11.72 -23.77 -1.84
CA ALA A 393 -11.28 -24.08 -0.48
C ALA A 393 -11.21 -22.85 0.45
N LYS A 394 -11.12 -21.64 -0.11
CA LYS A 394 -11.08 -20.37 0.64
C LYS A 394 -12.47 -19.78 0.89
N VAL A 395 -13.52 -20.26 0.24
CA VAL A 395 -14.89 -19.85 0.53
C VAL A 395 -15.29 -20.38 1.90
N THR A 396 -15.40 -19.49 2.89
CA THR A 396 -15.64 -19.86 4.31
C THR A 396 -17.10 -20.16 4.58
N ASP A 397 -18.03 -19.45 3.91
CA ASP A 397 -19.46 -19.69 4.05
C ASP A 397 -19.85 -21.00 3.38
N SER A 398 -20.54 -21.88 4.13
CA SER A 398 -20.91 -23.21 3.63
C SER A 398 -22.01 -23.17 2.56
N ILE A 399 -22.97 -22.25 2.68
CA ILE A 399 -24.07 -22.12 1.72
C ILE A 399 -23.54 -21.61 0.39
N GLU A 400 -22.69 -20.57 0.44
CA GLU A 400 -22.03 -20.02 -0.74
C GLU A 400 -21.14 -21.08 -1.41
N ARG A 401 -20.35 -21.81 -0.62
CA ARG A 401 -19.47 -22.86 -1.13
C ARG A 401 -20.26 -24.00 -1.81
N ASP A 402 -21.38 -24.42 -1.22
CA ASP A 402 -22.21 -25.47 -1.79
C ASP A 402 -22.84 -25.03 -3.13
N GLU A 403 -23.22 -23.75 -3.25
CA GLU A 403 -23.71 -23.23 -4.54
C GLU A 403 -22.60 -23.21 -5.61
N TRP A 404 -21.36 -22.82 -5.24
CA TRP A 404 -20.23 -22.88 -6.18
C TRP A 404 -19.84 -24.32 -6.55
N VAL A 405 -19.98 -25.28 -5.65
CA VAL A 405 -19.82 -26.72 -5.95
C VAL A 405 -20.82 -27.15 -7.00
N LYS A 406 -22.08 -26.78 -6.85
CA LYS A 406 -23.17 -27.11 -7.77
C LYS A 406 -22.92 -26.50 -9.15
N ILE A 407 -22.54 -25.20 -9.21
CA ILE A 407 -22.22 -24.51 -10.46
C ILE A 407 -21.03 -25.19 -11.17
N LEU A 408 -19.96 -25.51 -10.42
CA LEU A 408 -18.79 -26.21 -10.96
C LEU A 408 -19.15 -27.61 -11.47
N ALA A 409 -19.95 -28.36 -10.69
CA ALA A 409 -20.41 -29.71 -11.07
C ALA A 409 -21.23 -29.67 -12.38
N GLY A 410 -22.14 -28.70 -12.51
CA GLY A 410 -22.90 -28.45 -13.73
C GLY A 410 -21.99 -28.10 -14.93
N GLN A 411 -21.03 -27.19 -14.74
CA GLN A 411 -20.08 -26.77 -15.76
C GLN A 411 -19.27 -27.94 -16.32
N VAL A 412 -18.75 -28.80 -15.46
CA VAL A 412 -17.94 -29.96 -15.89
C VAL A 412 -18.77 -31.23 -16.11
N GLN A 413 -20.08 -31.15 -15.98
CA GLN A 413 -21.00 -32.28 -16.16
C GLN A 413 -20.59 -33.50 -15.31
N THR A 414 -20.51 -33.30 -13.98
CA THR A 414 -20.20 -34.35 -13.01
C THR A 414 -21.13 -34.25 -11.79
N GLN A 415 -21.05 -35.23 -10.87
CA GLN A 415 -21.82 -35.19 -9.64
C GLN A 415 -21.17 -34.25 -8.62
N GLU A 416 -21.97 -33.49 -7.88
CA GLU A 416 -21.52 -32.60 -6.80
C GLU A 416 -20.68 -33.34 -5.75
N SER A 417 -21.08 -34.59 -5.40
CA SER A 417 -20.34 -35.44 -4.48
C SER A 417 -18.90 -35.71 -4.89
N SER A 418 -18.62 -35.76 -6.19
CA SER A 418 -17.27 -35.92 -6.72
C SER A 418 -16.43 -34.65 -6.50
N ILE A 419 -17.04 -33.46 -6.63
CA ILE A 419 -16.38 -32.18 -6.34
C ILE A 419 -16.10 -32.05 -4.82
N VAL A 420 -17.09 -32.37 -3.98
CA VAL A 420 -16.94 -32.35 -2.52
C VAL A 420 -15.82 -33.29 -2.06
N LEU A 421 -15.75 -34.50 -2.62
CA LEU A 421 -14.68 -35.44 -2.33
C LEU A 421 -13.31 -34.91 -2.77
N ALA A 422 -13.23 -34.26 -3.95
CA ALA A 422 -12.02 -33.65 -4.45
C ALA A 422 -11.58 -32.48 -3.55
N LEU A 423 -12.52 -31.64 -3.12
CA LEU A 423 -12.28 -30.53 -2.19
C LEU A 423 -11.77 -31.03 -0.83
N THR A 424 -12.41 -32.05 -0.25
CA THR A 424 -11.98 -32.66 1.02
C THR A 424 -10.56 -33.24 0.90
N LYS A 425 -10.25 -33.92 -0.20
CA LYS A 425 -8.88 -34.42 -0.45
C LYS A 425 -7.86 -33.30 -0.64
N PHE A 426 -8.28 -32.19 -1.26
CA PHE A 426 -7.42 -31.02 -1.44
C PHE A 426 -7.11 -30.35 -0.11
N THR A 427 -8.12 -30.10 0.72
CA THR A 427 -7.96 -29.47 2.06
C THR A 427 -7.17 -30.34 3.02
N ASN A 428 -7.36 -31.68 2.99
CA ASN A 428 -6.62 -32.61 3.84
C ASN A 428 -5.15 -32.81 3.39
N LYS A 429 -4.80 -32.49 2.14
CA LYS A 429 -3.41 -32.53 1.65
C LYS A 429 -2.63 -31.25 1.95
N GLN A 430 -3.29 -30.14 2.19
CA GLN A 430 -2.63 -28.96 2.72
C GLN A 430 -2.30 -29.24 4.18
N PRO A 431 -1.06 -29.08 4.64
CA PRO A 431 -0.76 -29.12 6.06
C PRO A 431 -1.74 -28.14 6.73
N SER A 432 -2.51 -28.66 7.68
CA SER A 432 -3.47 -27.87 8.43
C SER A 432 -2.77 -26.61 8.94
N HIS A 433 -3.08 -25.46 8.35
CA HIS A 433 -2.81 -24.21 9.05
C HIS A 433 -3.58 -24.33 10.37
N PRO A 434 -2.93 -24.24 11.52
CA PRO A 434 -3.64 -24.26 12.79
C PRO A 434 -4.70 -23.16 12.72
N ARG A 435 -5.96 -23.53 12.97
CA ARG A 435 -7.00 -22.54 13.30
C ARG A 435 -6.37 -21.59 14.29
N LEU A 436 -6.36 -20.32 13.96
CA LEU A 436 -5.94 -19.25 14.84
C LEU A 436 -6.87 -19.25 16.08
N THR A 437 -6.56 -20.11 17.03
CA THR A 437 -6.87 -19.89 18.42
C THR A 437 -5.82 -18.88 18.88
N GLU A 438 -6.26 -17.66 19.13
CA GLU A 438 -5.54 -16.50 19.64
C GLU A 438 -4.18 -16.17 18.98
N PRO A 439 -3.93 -14.94 18.56
CA PRO A 439 -2.64 -14.59 18.04
C PRO A 439 -1.62 -14.65 19.18
N ILE A 440 -0.94 -15.79 19.31
CA ILE A 440 0.45 -15.71 19.74
C ILE A 440 1.08 -14.79 18.70
N ALA A 441 1.45 -13.60 19.14
CA ALA A 441 2.17 -12.64 18.34
C ALA A 441 3.40 -13.35 17.72
N GLN A 442 3.22 -13.96 16.56
CA GLN A 442 4.32 -14.19 15.67
C GLN A 442 4.75 -12.78 15.29
N LYS A 443 5.81 -12.32 15.95
CA LYS A 443 6.64 -11.25 15.45
C LYS A 443 6.95 -11.64 13.99
N HIS A 444 6.23 -11.05 13.04
CA HIS A 444 6.78 -10.90 11.71
C HIS A 444 8.06 -10.10 11.94
N HIS A 445 9.18 -10.80 12.01
CA HIS A 445 10.47 -10.17 11.86
C HIS A 445 10.43 -9.54 10.47
N HIS A 446 10.16 -8.23 10.42
CA HIS A 446 10.60 -7.44 9.28
C HIS A 446 12.12 -7.60 9.30
N LEU A 447 12.64 -8.41 8.38
CA LEU A 447 14.07 -8.54 8.21
C LEU A 447 14.63 -7.13 8.03
N THR A 448 15.53 -6.74 8.90
CA THR A 448 16.28 -5.50 8.72
C THR A 448 17.15 -5.63 7.47
N HIS A 449 17.63 -4.53 6.92
CA HIS A 449 18.56 -4.56 5.80
C HIS A 449 19.80 -5.42 6.10
N ASP A 450 20.27 -5.40 7.36
CA ASP A 450 21.42 -6.15 7.83
C ASP A 450 21.15 -7.65 7.90
N GLU A 451 19.97 -8.04 8.38
CA GLU A 451 19.52 -9.43 8.39
C GLU A 451 19.30 -9.96 6.98
N LEU A 452 18.73 -9.16 6.09
CA LEU A 452 18.55 -9.52 4.68
C LEU A 452 19.92 -9.74 4.01
N LEU A 453 20.85 -8.80 4.19
CA LEU A 453 22.19 -8.86 3.63
C LEU A 453 22.99 -10.03 4.20
N LEU A 454 22.94 -10.26 5.53
CA LEU A 454 23.56 -11.40 6.17
C LEU A 454 23.03 -12.73 5.62
N GLY A 455 21.73 -12.85 5.43
CA GLY A 455 21.11 -14.04 4.86
C GLY A 455 21.50 -14.30 3.41
N PHE A 456 21.58 -13.26 2.58
CA PHE A 456 22.06 -13.36 1.20
C PHE A 456 23.52 -13.80 1.15
N LEU A 457 24.39 -13.15 1.93
CA LEU A 457 25.81 -13.51 2.00
C LEU A 457 26.02 -14.92 2.59
N HIS A 458 25.16 -15.38 3.50
CA HIS A 458 25.27 -16.73 4.06
C HIS A 458 24.90 -17.81 3.04
N ARG A 459 23.98 -17.52 2.14
CA ARG A 459 23.44 -18.45 1.15
C ARG A 459 24.34 -18.63 -0.08
N ASP A 460 25.09 -17.60 -0.46
CA ASP A 460 25.95 -17.60 -1.64
C ASP A 460 27.43 -17.61 -1.22
N ASP A 461 28.08 -18.77 -1.35
CA ASP A 461 29.47 -18.95 -0.97
C ASP A 461 30.46 -18.07 -1.75
N ALA A 462 30.13 -17.70 -2.99
CA ALA A 462 30.97 -16.81 -3.79
C ALA A 462 30.84 -15.35 -3.30
N LEU A 463 29.61 -14.88 -3.03
CA LEU A 463 29.38 -13.56 -2.43
C LEU A 463 29.96 -13.47 -1.02
N LYS A 464 29.81 -14.53 -0.21
CA LYS A 464 30.38 -14.62 1.12
C LYS A 464 31.91 -14.52 1.11
N ALA A 465 32.56 -15.23 0.19
CA ALA A 465 34.02 -15.16 0.04
C ALA A 465 34.47 -13.76 -0.40
N LYS A 466 33.75 -13.15 -1.37
CA LYS A 466 34.03 -11.81 -1.91
C LYS A 466 33.86 -10.71 -0.86
N HIS A 467 32.91 -10.86 0.05
CA HIS A 467 32.55 -9.85 1.08
C HIS A 467 32.75 -10.41 2.50
N SER A 468 33.81 -11.20 2.73
CA SER A 468 34.03 -11.93 3.99
C SER A 468 34.14 -11.04 5.23
N ALA A 469 34.75 -9.87 5.13
CA ALA A 469 34.86 -8.91 6.23
C ALA A 469 33.47 -8.37 6.63
N LEU A 470 32.63 -8.03 5.66
CA LEU A 470 31.26 -7.58 5.88
C LEU A 470 30.41 -8.70 6.47
N TYR A 471 30.49 -9.91 5.94
CA TYR A 471 29.80 -11.09 6.46
C TYR A 471 30.13 -11.34 7.93
N ASN A 472 31.42 -11.37 8.30
CA ASN A 472 31.86 -11.63 9.66
C ASN A 472 31.36 -10.54 10.64
N ARG A 473 31.36 -9.27 10.23
CA ARG A 473 30.81 -8.17 11.03
C ARG A 473 29.32 -8.34 11.28
N LEU A 474 28.52 -8.54 10.22
CA LEU A 474 27.07 -8.73 10.33
C LEU A 474 26.74 -9.99 11.17
N GLN A 475 27.52 -11.06 11.04
CA GLN A 475 27.34 -12.27 11.83
C GLN A 475 27.62 -12.05 13.33
N GLN A 476 28.58 -11.19 13.69
CA GLN A 476 28.87 -10.84 15.08
C GLN A 476 27.78 -9.95 15.69
N GLU A 477 27.17 -9.09 14.90
CA GLU A 477 26.09 -8.18 15.32
C GLU A 477 24.73 -8.91 15.41
N TYR A 478 24.57 -10.04 14.71
CA TYR A 478 23.31 -10.80 14.68
C TYR A 478 23.18 -11.72 15.90
N THR A 479 22.12 -11.53 16.68
CA THR A 479 21.88 -12.30 17.92
C THR A 479 20.91 -13.47 17.75
N GLY A 480 20.35 -13.66 16.54
CA GLY A 480 19.39 -14.71 16.22
C GLY A 480 20.03 -16.01 15.71
N ASN A 481 19.18 -16.99 15.38
CA ASN A 481 19.62 -18.25 14.76
C ASN A 481 19.74 -18.07 13.24
N ILE A 482 20.90 -18.36 12.68
CA ILE A 482 21.18 -18.21 11.23
C ILE A 482 20.29 -19.12 10.37
N SER A 483 19.89 -20.30 10.87
CA SER A 483 18.98 -21.20 10.16
C SER A 483 17.57 -20.60 10.01
N ASP A 484 17.10 -19.90 11.05
CA ASP A 484 15.80 -19.21 11.01
C ASP A 484 15.86 -18.00 10.07
N LEU A 485 17.01 -17.30 10.05
CA LEU A 485 17.27 -16.18 9.15
C LEU A 485 17.28 -16.64 7.68
N THR A 486 17.93 -17.74 7.35
CA THR A 486 17.93 -18.28 5.97
C THR A 486 16.53 -18.68 5.53
N THR A 487 15.73 -19.27 6.42
CA THR A 487 14.32 -19.59 6.14
C THR A 487 13.48 -18.33 5.88
N ALA A 488 13.69 -17.27 6.66
CA ALA A 488 13.00 -15.98 6.47
C ALA A 488 13.43 -15.29 5.16
N VAL A 489 14.72 -15.38 4.79
CA VAL A 489 15.22 -14.86 3.51
C VAL A 489 14.69 -15.67 2.33
N ASP A 490 14.54 -16.99 2.44
CA ASP A 490 13.93 -17.83 1.42
C ASP A 490 12.44 -17.47 1.20
N ALA A 491 11.71 -17.19 2.28
CA ALA A 491 10.36 -16.69 2.20
C ALA A 491 10.29 -15.31 1.52
N TYR A 492 11.19 -14.38 1.86
CA TYR A 492 11.32 -13.09 1.18
C TYR A 492 11.60 -13.25 -0.31
N LEU A 493 12.57 -14.10 -0.70
CA LEU A 493 12.93 -14.38 -2.09
C LEU A 493 11.77 -14.97 -2.91
N SER A 494 10.88 -15.72 -2.26
CA SER A 494 9.68 -16.24 -2.92
C SER A 494 8.68 -15.15 -3.29
N THR A 495 8.79 -13.97 -2.68
CA THR A 495 7.91 -12.81 -2.91
C THR A 495 8.51 -11.77 -3.87
N VAL A 496 9.84 -11.78 -4.04
CA VAL A 496 10.58 -10.85 -4.93
C VAL A 496 10.93 -11.58 -6.23
N GLY A 497 10.59 -10.99 -7.38
CA GLY A 497 10.95 -11.56 -8.68
C GLY A 497 12.48 -11.64 -8.86
N GLN A 498 12.97 -12.75 -9.41
CA GLN A 498 14.42 -13.03 -9.55
C GLN A 498 15.17 -12.00 -10.42
N ASP A 499 14.48 -11.25 -11.29
CA ASP A 499 15.12 -10.36 -12.27
C ASP A 499 15.83 -9.13 -11.67
N ASN A 500 15.57 -8.80 -10.39
CA ASN A 500 16.16 -7.62 -9.71
C ASN A 500 17.02 -7.98 -8.49
N LEU A 501 17.15 -9.25 -8.14
CA LEU A 501 17.80 -9.69 -6.90
C LEU A 501 19.27 -9.26 -6.81
N GLN A 502 20.03 -9.42 -7.90
CA GLN A 502 21.45 -9.06 -7.92
C GLN A 502 21.63 -7.54 -7.72
N ALA A 503 20.79 -6.72 -8.36
CA ALA A 503 20.85 -5.27 -8.20
C ALA A 503 20.50 -4.83 -6.77
N GLU A 504 19.58 -5.53 -6.10
CA GLU A 504 19.21 -5.26 -4.71
C GLU A 504 20.33 -5.64 -3.74
N ILE A 505 20.98 -6.79 -3.94
CA ILE A 505 22.15 -7.21 -3.16
C ILE A 505 23.28 -6.20 -3.31
N ASP A 506 23.60 -5.80 -4.54
CA ASP A 506 24.67 -4.83 -4.82
C ASP A 506 24.37 -3.45 -4.18
N ASP A 507 23.10 -3.00 -4.18
CA ASP A 507 22.68 -1.76 -3.51
C ASP A 507 22.81 -1.86 -1.97
N LEU A 508 22.41 -2.98 -1.37
CA LEU A 508 22.59 -3.23 0.07
C LEU A 508 24.06 -3.24 0.49
N ILE A 509 24.93 -3.89 -0.30
CA ILE A 509 26.37 -3.92 -0.07
C ILE A 509 26.96 -2.50 -0.16
N ALA A 510 26.61 -1.75 -1.20
CA ALA A 510 27.08 -0.37 -1.40
C ALA A 510 26.66 0.56 -0.25
N ARG A 511 25.44 0.43 0.24
CA ARG A 511 24.96 1.20 1.41
C ARG A 511 25.74 0.88 2.66
N LYS A 512 26.00 -0.41 2.94
CA LYS A 512 26.77 -0.81 4.14
C LYS A 512 28.21 -0.33 4.11
N HIS A 513 28.87 -0.35 2.96
CA HIS A 513 30.20 0.25 2.81
C HIS A 513 30.15 1.77 3.06
N SER A 514 29.14 2.47 2.52
CA SER A 514 28.96 3.92 2.75
C SER A 514 28.74 4.27 4.22
N GLU A 515 27.85 3.53 4.93
CA GLU A 515 27.62 3.69 6.37
C GLU A 515 28.90 3.43 7.20
N GLY A 516 29.67 2.42 6.82
CA GLY A 516 30.97 2.12 7.44
C GLY A 516 31.97 3.28 7.30
N HIS A 517 32.06 3.86 6.09
CA HIS A 517 32.91 5.02 5.82
C HIS A 517 32.47 6.27 6.59
N GLU A 518 31.16 6.53 6.71
CA GLU A 518 30.66 7.66 7.51
C GLU A 518 30.93 7.51 9.00
N ALA A 519 30.74 6.31 9.55
CA ALA A 519 31.04 6.03 10.94
C ALA A 519 32.52 6.21 11.27
N ILE A 520 33.41 5.75 10.37
CA ILE A 520 34.86 5.95 10.50
C ILE A 520 35.17 7.44 10.45
N LYS A 521 34.68 8.19 9.46
CA LYS A 521 34.88 9.64 9.34
C LYS A 521 34.42 10.39 10.59
N LEU A 522 33.26 10.04 11.16
CA LEU A 522 32.73 10.70 12.34
C LEU A 522 33.60 10.43 13.58
N SER A 523 34.06 9.19 13.77
CA SER A 523 34.96 8.81 14.86
C SER A 523 36.30 9.55 14.78
N PHE A 524 36.89 9.63 13.60
CA PHE A 524 38.14 10.37 13.40
C PHE A 524 37.93 11.89 13.53
N ALA A 525 36.82 12.46 13.05
CA ALA A 525 36.51 13.86 13.21
C ALA A 525 36.44 14.29 14.68
N GLN A 526 35.88 13.46 15.57
CA GLN A 526 35.85 13.72 17.02
C GLN A 526 37.25 13.71 17.62
N ARG A 527 38.08 12.72 17.26
CA ARG A 527 39.47 12.58 17.74
C ARG A 527 40.37 13.72 17.21
N ILE A 528 40.19 14.10 15.95
CA ILE A 528 40.92 15.23 15.35
C ILE A 528 40.52 16.53 16.02
N ALA A 529 39.23 16.81 16.23
CA ALA A 529 38.76 18.02 16.89
C ALA A 529 39.26 18.12 18.37
N GLN A 530 39.43 16.98 19.04
CA GLN A 530 40.03 16.94 20.36
C GLN A 530 41.53 17.27 20.31
N ALA A 531 42.29 16.66 19.40
CA ALA A 531 43.72 16.92 19.23
C ALA A 531 44.00 18.37 18.79
N GLU A 532 43.12 18.98 18.00
CA GLU A 532 43.19 20.42 17.67
C GLU A 532 42.96 21.31 18.86
N ARG A 533 42.02 21.02 19.77
CA ARG A 533 41.79 21.76 21.01
C ARG A 533 42.97 21.68 21.97
N GLU A 534 43.66 20.54 21.97
CA GLU A 534 44.86 20.29 22.74
C GLU A 534 46.15 20.88 22.11
N GLY A 535 46.03 21.47 20.89
CA GLY A 535 47.14 22.07 20.16
C GLY A 535 48.16 21.05 19.61
N ASN A 536 47.81 19.75 19.57
CA ASN A 536 48.71 18.67 19.20
C ASN A 536 48.71 18.40 17.67
N ARG A 537 49.45 19.22 16.94
CA ARG A 537 49.54 19.15 15.46
C ARG A 537 50.11 17.83 14.94
N GLU A 538 51.01 17.19 15.64
CA GLU A 538 51.58 15.89 15.24
C GLU A 538 50.51 14.77 15.32
N LEU A 539 49.69 14.79 16.38
CA LEU A 539 48.58 13.83 16.51
C LEU A 539 47.51 14.05 15.43
N VAL A 540 47.20 15.28 15.07
CA VAL A 540 46.26 15.60 13.98
C VAL A 540 46.75 15.00 12.65
N LYS A 541 48.04 15.19 12.29
CA LYS A 541 48.63 14.60 11.09
C LYS A 541 48.56 13.07 11.09
N LYS A 542 48.85 12.45 12.23
CA LYS A 542 48.79 11.00 12.39
C LYS A 542 47.36 10.47 12.21
N LEU A 543 46.38 11.10 12.83
CA LEU A 543 44.96 10.74 12.71
C LEU A 543 44.43 10.88 11.28
N LEU A 544 44.86 11.93 10.55
CA LEU A 544 44.50 12.10 9.12
C LEU A 544 45.10 11.00 8.24
N ALA A 545 46.33 10.59 8.48
CA ALA A 545 46.95 9.50 7.77
C ALA A 545 46.26 8.14 8.07
N GLU A 546 45.96 7.87 9.33
CA GLU A 546 45.21 6.67 9.74
C GLU A 546 43.79 6.64 9.11
N LEU A 547 43.08 7.78 9.04
CA LEU A 547 41.79 7.89 8.39
C LEU A 547 41.85 7.52 6.90
N HIS A 548 42.88 8.04 6.18
CA HIS A 548 43.07 7.71 4.77
C HIS A 548 43.32 6.21 4.55
N THR A 549 44.12 5.57 5.43
CA THR A 549 44.41 4.13 5.35
C THR A 549 43.14 3.32 5.62
N GLN A 550 42.38 3.65 6.68
CA GLN A 550 41.17 2.89 7.02
C GLN A 550 40.02 3.07 6.03
N ILE A 551 39.92 4.19 5.32
CA ILE A 551 38.95 4.36 4.23
C ILE A 551 39.37 3.57 2.97
N ALA A 552 40.66 3.37 2.75
CA ALA A 552 41.17 2.62 1.61
C ALA A 552 41.05 1.10 1.81
N ASP A 553 41.06 0.61 3.06
CA ASP A 553 41.02 -0.81 3.43
C ASP A 553 39.60 -1.37 3.64
N ASN A 554 38.55 -0.50 3.63
CA ASN A 554 37.14 -0.85 3.78
C ASN A 554 36.34 -0.57 2.49
#